data_d421097edad712a05c39567671034957
#
_entry.id   d421097edad712a05c39567671034957
#
_cell.length_a   1.000
_cell.length_b   1.000
_cell.length_c   1.000
_cell.angle_alpha   90.00
_cell.angle_beta   90.00
_cell.angle_gamma   90.00
#
_symmetry.space_group_name_H-M   'P 1'
#
loop_
_entity.id
_entity.type
_entity.pdbx_description
1 polymer ?
#
loop_
_entity_poly.entity_id
_entity_poly.type
_entity_poly.pdbx_seq_one_letter_code
_entity_poly.pdbx_strand_id
1 'polypeptide(L)'
;MKRKRKCHGHHFLSLCVWLNQQIATTSLTQLCSQLETSTGILLSPEGLNRRFNSASVAFFRTVFTTLLQAKIGGVSKISHSLFAYFERILVLDSTTFQVPDRFATTYPGAGGCSHKAGVKIQLEYDLLSGEFSDVEIEPGKRSDQAYSATRTGLAQKNELYIFVT
;
A
#
# COMPACT_ATOMS: atom_id res chain seq x y z
N MET A 1 5.97 -28.50 -26.41
CA MET A 1 5.95 -27.04 -26.64
C MET A 1 5.52 -26.34 -25.36
N LYS A 2 6.36 -25.51 -24.72
CA LYS A 2 5.93 -24.67 -23.60
C LYS A 2 5.07 -23.53 -24.13
N ARG A 3 3.81 -23.47 -23.71
CA ARG A 3 2.85 -22.43 -24.11
C ARG A 3 3.41 -21.06 -23.66
N LYS A 4 3.72 -20.16 -24.59
CA LYS A 4 4.14 -18.79 -24.27
C LYS A 4 3.02 -18.12 -23.47
N ARG A 5 3.31 -17.65 -22.26
CA ARG A 5 2.33 -16.93 -21.44
C ARG A 5 2.03 -15.59 -22.11
N LYS A 6 0.79 -15.36 -22.51
CA LYS A 6 0.37 -14.10 -23.15
C LYS A 6 0.43 -12.89 -22.21
N CYS A 7 0.18 -13.08 -20.91
CA CYS A 7 0.16 -12.01 -19.91
C CYS A 7 1.30 -12.19 -18.91
N HIS A 8 2.12 -11.19 -18.75
CA HIS A 8 3.27 -11.14 -17.84
C HIS A 8 2.92 -10.36 -16.56
N GLY A 9 3.80 -10.40 -15.54
CA GLY A 9 3.59 -9.75 -14.26
C GLY A 9 3.38 -8.24 -14.38
N HIS A 10 4.11 -7.55 -15.26
CA HIS A 10 3.96 -6.11 -15.45
C HIS A 10 2.59 -5.71 -16.01
N HIS A 11 1.97 -6.51 -16.88
CA HIS A 11 0.60 -6.25 -17.35
C HIS A 11 -0.42 -6.37 -16.21
N PHE A 12 -0.22 -7.35 -15.33
CA PHE A 12 -1.07 -7.54 -14.16
C PHE A 12 -0.86 -6.42 -13.13
N LEU A 13 0.38 -5.99 -12.95
CA LEU A 13 0.72 -4.83 -12.12
C LEU A 13 0.05 -3.56 -12.64
N SER A 14 0.17 -3.28 -13.95
CA SER A 14 -0.47 -2.11 -14.57
C SER A 14 -1.98 -2.09 -14.35
N LEU A 15 -2.64 -3.24 -14.50
CA LEU A 15 -4.06 -3.36 -14.24
C LEU A 15 -4.40 -2.99 -12.78
N CYS A 16 -3.65 -3.50 -11.82
CA CYS A 16 -3.88 -3.24 -10.39
C CYS A 16 -3.59 -1.79 -10.01
N VAL A 17 -2.54 -1.19 -10.57
CA VAL A 17 -2.15 0.21 -10.28
C VAL A 17 -3.14 1.20 -10.89
N TRP A 18 -3.53 1.01 -12.16
CA TRP A 18 -4.43 1.96 -12.84
C TRP A 18 -5.87 1.91 -12.34
N LEU A 19 -6.34 0.74 -11.90
CA LEU A 19 -7.68 0.61 -11.34
C LEU A 19 -7.78 1.04 -9.88
N ASN A 20 -6.64 1.17 -9.22
CA ASN A 20 -6.56 1.64 -7.84
C ASN A 20 -7.59 0.88 -6.95
N GLN A 21 -8.42 1.62 -6.21
CA GLN A 21 -9.42 1.05 -5.29
C GLN A 21 -10.59 0.33 -6.01
N GLN A 22 -10.78 0.56 -7.29
CA GLN A 22 -11.91 0.00 -8.05
C GLN A 22 -11.73 -1.48 -8.44
N ILE A 23 -10.52 -2.04 -8.33
CA ILE A 23 -10.27 -3.43 -8.74
C ILE A 23 -11.14 -4.44 -7.98
N ALA A 24 -11.46 -4.17 -6.72
CA ALA A 24 -12.27 -5.05 -5.88
C ALA A 24 -13.76 -5.02 -6.21
N THR A 25 -14.25 -3.96 -6.86
CA THR A 25 -15.66 -3.73 -7.20
C THR A 25 -15.95 -3.90 -8.69
N THR A 26 -14.92 -3.87 -9.53
CA THR A 26 -15.04 -4.03 -10.98
C THR A 26 -15.17 -5.53 -11.34
N SER A 27 -16.07 -5.85 -12.28
CA SER A 27 -16.25 -7.23 -12.71
C SER A 27 -15.03 -7.76 -13.47
N LEU A 28 -14.78 -9.07 -13.40
CA LEU A 28 -13.66 -9.70 -14.12
C LEU A 28 -13.72 -9.44 -15.64
N THR A 29 -14.90 -9.37 -16.22
CA THR A 29 -15.09 -9.08 -17.65
C THR A 29 -14.62 -7.65 -17.96
N GLN A 30 -15.01 -6.68 -17.16
CA GLN A 30 -14.56 -5.29 -17.31
C GLN A 30 -13.05 -5.15 -17.12
N LEU A 31 -12.47 -5.85 -16.12
CA LEU A 31 -11.02 -5.90 -15.91
C LEU A 31 -10.28 -6.46 -17.13
N CYS A 32 -10.82 -7.52 -17.76
CA CYS A 32 -10.25 -8.07 -18.98
C CYS A 32 -10.32 -7.10 -20.15
N SER A 33 -11.44 -6.38 -20.34
CA SER A 33 -11.58 -5.36 -21.36
C SER A 33 -10.60 -4.19 -21.16
N GLN A 34 -10.44 -3.73 -19.94
CA GLN A 34 -9.47 -2.67 -19.61
C GLN A 34 -8.02 -3.12 -19.84
N LEU A 35 -7.69 -4.37 -19.49
CA LEU A 35 -6.38 -4.96 -19.76
C LEU A 35 -6.12 -5.02 -21.27
N GLU A 36 -7.10 -5.43 -22.05
CA GLU A 36 -7.00 -5.49 -23.52
C GLU A 36 -6.81 -4.09 -24.11
N THR A 37 -7.60 -3.11 -23.69
CA THR A 37 -7.51 -1.74 -24.16
C THR A 37 -6.13 -1.12 -23.84
N SER A 38 -5.61 -1.37 -22.65
CA SER A 38 -4.35 -0.75 -22.19
C SER A 38 -3.09 -1.45 -22.66
N THR A 39 -3.14 -2.76 -22.88
CA THR A 39 -1.95 -3.58 -23.17
C THR A 39 -2.03 -4.40 -24.45
N GLY A 40 -3.17 -4.43 -25.11
CA GLY A 40 -3.44 -5.29 -26.27
C GLY A 40 -3.54 -6.79 -25.92
N ILE A 41 -3.65 -7.15 -24.64
CA ILE A 41 -3.64 -8.53 -24.17
C ILE A 41 -5.07 -9.02 -23.87
N LEU A 42 -5.58 -9.87 -24.72
CA LEU A 42 -6.84 -10.55 -24.50
C LEU A 42 -6.67 -11.71 -23.50
N LEU A 43 -7.34 -11.61 -22.37
CA LEU A 43 -7.41 -12.62 -21.32
C LEU A 43 -8.86 -12.97 -21.01
N SER A 44 -9.15 -14.24 -20.77
CA SER A 44 -10.49 -14.63 -20.31
C SER A 44 -10.70 -14.26 -18.83
N PRO A 45 -11.94 -13.97 -18.39
CA PRO A 45 -12.24 -13.69 -16.98
C PRO A 45 -11.74 -14.76 -16.03
N GLU A 46 -11.88 -16.04 -16.40
CA GLU A 46 -11.34 -17.15 -15.61
C GLU A 46 -9.79 -17.15 -15.59
N GLY A 47 -9.16 -16.87 -16.73
CA GLY A 47 -7.70 -16.75 -16.83
C GLY A 47 -7.16 -15.59 -15.99
N LEU A 48 -7.91 -14.50 -15.87
CA LEU A 48 -7.58 -13.39 -14.97
C LEU A 48 -7.80 -13.80 -13.51
N ASN A 49 -8.94 -14.43 -13.19
CA ASN A 49 -9.24 -14.87 -11.83
C ASN A 49 -8.16 -15.79 -11.24
N ARG A 50 -7.65 -16.73 -12.02
CA ARG A 50 -6.56 -17.63 -11.62
C ARG A 50 -5.25 -16.92 -11.29
N ARG A 51 -5.10 -15.64 -11.64
CA ARG A 51 -3.92 -14.84 -11.31
C ARG A 51 -4.01 -14.19 -9.93
N PHE A 52 -5.21 -14.05 -9.38
CA PHE A 52 -5.41 -13.60 -7.99
C PHE A 52 -5.15 -14.78 -7.05
N ASN A 53 -3.88 -15.02 -6.74
CA ASN A 53 -3.42 -16.14 -5.91
C ASN A 53 -2.22 -15.72 -5.05
N SER A 54 -1.73 -16.63 -4.20
CA SER A 54 -0.60 -16.37 -3.30
C SER A 54 0.69 -15.95 -4.01
N ALA A 55 0.95 -16.49 -5.22
CA ALA A 55 2.11 -16.10 -6.01
C ALA A 55 2.02 -14.64 -6.48
N SER A 56 0.82 -14.15 -6.80
CA SER A 56 0.60 -12.74 -7.12
C SER A 56 0.81 -11.84 -5.90
N VAL A 57 0.36 -12.26 -4.73
CA VAL A 57 0.63 -11.53 -3.48
C VAL A 57 2.13 -11.41 -3.22
N ALA A 58 2.88 -12.52 -3.37
CA ALA A 58 4.34 -12.51 -3.24
C ALA A 58 5.02 -11.59 -4.27
N PHE A 59 4.54 -11.63 -5.53
CA PHE A 59 5.02 -10.75 -6.59
C PHE A 59 4.80 -9.27 -6.25
N PHE A 60 3.58 -8.87 -5.84
CA PHE A 60 3.29 -7.49 -5.45
C PHE A 60 4.11 -7.05 -4.24
N ARG A 61 4.29 -7.92 -3.26
CA ARG A 61 5.15 -7.64 -2.10
C ARG A 61 6.59 -7.33 -2.55
N THR A 62 7.16 -8.16 -3.43
CA THR A 62 8.50 -7.93 -3.97
C THR A 62 8.58 -6.61 -4.72
N VAL A 63 7.63 -6.32 -5.62
CA VAL A 63 7.58 -5.06 -6.37
C VAL A 63 7.50 -3.86 -5.41
N PHE A 64 6.60 -3.91 -4.43
CA PHE A 64 6.43 -2.84 -3.45
C PHE A 64 7.72 -2.59 -2.64
N THR A 65 8.32 -3.65 -2.10
CA THR A 65 9.58 -3.55 -1.36
C THR A 65 10.70 -2.96 -2.24
N THR A 66 10.81 -3.42 -3.49
CA THR A 66 11.82 -2.90 -4.42
C THR A 66 11.60 -1.42 -4.74
N LEU A 67 10.35 -1.00 -4.92
CA LEU A 67 10.01 0.41 -5.17
C LEU A 67 10.28 1.29 -3.96
N LEU A 68 9.98 0.83 -2.75
CA LEU A 68 10.33 1.54 -1.52
C LEU A 68 11.85 1.73 -1.44
N GLN A 69 12.62 0.65 -1.61
CA GLN A 69 14.08 0.70 -1.59
C GLN A 69 14.68 1.59 -2.69
N ALA A 70 14.11 1.58 -3.90
CA ALA A 70 14.58 2.42 -5.00
C ALA A 70 14.33 3.92 -4.77
N LYS A 71 13.28 4.29 -4.04
CA LYS A 71 13.00 5.69 -3.68
C LYS A 71 13.98 6.26 -2.64
N ILE A 72 14.58 5.40 -1.85
CA ILE A 72 15.53 5.75 -0.78
C ILE A 72 16.78 6.47 -1.31
N GLY A 73 17.23 6.18 -2.54
CA GLY A 73 18.46 6.75 -3.11
C GLY A 73 18.34 8.18 -3.69
N GLY A 74 17.19 8.83 -3.65
CA GLY A 74 16.91 10.07 -4.40
C GLY A 74 16.52 11.29 -3.57
N VAL A 75 16.42 11.18 -2.26
CA VAL A 75 16.03 12.34 -1.43
C VAL A 75 17.24 13.21 -1.18
N SER A 76 17.23 14.43 -1.73
CA SER A 76 18.20 15.47 -1.35
C SER A 76 18.15 15.67 0.15
N LYS A 77 19.30 15.55 0.83
CA LYS A 77 19.40 15.83 2.26
C LYS A 77 18.77 17.19 2.54
N ILE A 78 17.73 17.22 3.34
CA ILE A 78 17.10 18.45 3.77
C ILE A 78 18.12 19.19 4.66
N SER A 79 18.79 20.17 4.07
CA SER A 79 19.76 20.99 4.78
C SER A 79 19.03 22.17 5.41
N HIS A 80 18.48 21.96 6.60
CA HIS A 80 17.96 23.06 7.42
C HIS A 80 18.59 23.01 8.81
N SER A 81 19.05 24.15 9.30
CA SER A 81 19.76 24.25 10.59
C SER A 81 18.98 23.68 11.79
N LEU A 82 17.63 23.74 11.73
CA LEU A 82 16.77 23.17 12.78
C LEU A 82 16.80 21.63 12.83
N PHE A 83 17.07 20.97 11.71
CA PHE A 83 17.13 19.50 11.66
C PHE A 83 18.46 18.94 12.17
N ALA A 84 19.49 19.78 12.33
CA ALA A 84 20.79 19.37 12.87
C ALA A 84 20.74 18.93 14.36
N TYR A 85 19.65 19.25 15.05
CA TYR A 85 19.45 18.84 16.45
C TYR A 85 18.88 17.42 16.60
N PHE A 86 18.40 16.82 15.50
CA PHE A 86 17.76 15.51 15.51
C PHE A 86 18.56 14.50 14.69
N GLU A 87 18.66 13.29 15.20
CA GLU A 87 19.24 12.15 14.49
C GLU A 87 18.24 11.55 13.49
N ARG A 88 16.94 11.59 13.83
CA ARG A 88 15.82 11.13 12.99
C ARG A 88 14.64 12.08 13.12
N ILE A 89 13.95 12.28 12.02
CA ILE A 89 12.69 13.01 11.98
C ILE A 89 11.65 12.11 11.32
N LEU A 90 10.79 11.54 12.14
CA LEU A 90 9.81 10.53 11.75
C LEU A 90 8.44 11.17 11.54
N VAL A 91 7.94 11.09 10.32
CA VAL A 91 6.60 11.52 9.96
C VAL A 91 5.68 10.31 9.94
N LEU A 92 4.64 10.36 10.76
CA LEU A 92 3.60 9.34 10.82
C LEU A 92 2.36 9.83 10.11
N ASP A 93 1.88 9.06 9.16
CA ASP A 93 0.66 9.31 8.41
C ASP A 93 -0.13 8.02 8.23
N SER A 94 -1.44 8.15 8.00
CA SER A 94 -2.29 7.00 7.75
C SER A 94 -3.20 7.21 6.55
N THR A 95 -3.49 6.13 5.84
CA THR A 95 -4.51 6.14 4.80
C THR A 95 -5.45 4.96 4.98
N THR A 96 -6.75 5.18 4.71
CA THR A 96 -7.79 4.18 4.91
C THR A 96 -8.47 3.84 3.60
N PHE A 97 -8.63 2.55 3.32
CA PHE A 97 -9.35 2.03 2.16
C PHE A 97 -10.54 1.21 2.60
N GLN A 98 -11.61 1.31 1.83
CA GLN A 98 -12.73 0.40 1.97
C GLN A 98 -12.42 -0.93 1.28
N VAL A 99 -12.81 -2.02 1.92
CA VAL A 99 -12.72 -3.35 1.35
C VAL A 99 -14.09 -4.02 1.38
N PRO A 100 -14.34 -5.04 0.54
CA PRO A 100 -15.63 -5.73 0.53
C PRO A 100 -16.05 -6.25 1.91
N ASP A 101 -17.34 -6.18 2.22
CA ASP A 101 -17.92 -6.51 3.55
C ASP A 101 -17.60 -7.93 4.04
N ARG A 102 -17.30 -8.86 3.13
CA ARG A 102 -16.83 -10.21 3.50
C ARG A 102 -15.55 -10.22 4.35
N PHE A 103 -14.80 -9.12 4.34
CA PHE A 103 -13.58 -8.95 5.13
C PHE A 103 -13.83 -8.25 6.49
N ALA A 104 -15.10 -7.92 6.83
CA ALA A 104 -15.42 -7.18 8.05
C ALA A 104 -14.96 -7.88 9.34
N THR A 105 -14.88 -9.22 9.34
CA THR A 105 -14.36 -9.97 10.48
C THR A 105 -12.86 -9.77 10.69
N THR A 106 -12.09 -9.70 9.61
CA THR A 106 -10.63 -9.52 9.66
C THR A 106 -10.24 -8.05 9.72
N TYR A 107 -10.94 -7.23 8.96
CA TYR A 107 -10.68 -5.79 8.82
C TYR A 107 -11.97 -4.99 9.09
N PRO A 108 -12.44 -4.91 10.34
CA PRO A 108 -13.60 -4.08 10.65
C PRO A 108 -13.31 -2.61 10.34
N GLY A 109 -14.29 -1.96 9.70
CA GLY A 109 -14.23 -0.55 9.36
C GLY A 109 -14.44 0.35 10.58
N ALA A 110 -14.24 1.66 10.40
CA ALA A 110 -14.34 2.67 11.47
C ALA A 110 -15.76 2.83 12.05
N GLY A 111 -16.77 2.21 11.45
CA GLY A 111 -18.18 2.35 11.83
C GLY A 111 -18.89 3.45 11.04
N GLY A 112 -20.20 3.58 11.25
CA GLY A 112 -21.07 4.47 10.49
C GLY A 112 -21.90 3.72 9.46
N CYS A 113 -22.79 4.44 8.76
CA CYS A 113 -23.83 3.84 7.91
C CYS A 113 -23.33 3.17 6.63
N SER A 114 -22.08 3.35 6.23
CA SER A 114 -21.69 3.04 4.86
C SER A 114 -20.69 1.90 4.67
N HIS A 115 -19.83 1.58 5.65
CA HIS A 115 -18.76 0.61 5.39
C HIS A 115 -18.44 -0.25 6.60
N LYS A 116 -18.74 -1.56 6.49
CA LYS A 116 -18.49 -2.54 7.54
C LYS A 116 -17.03 -3.00 7.61
N ALA A 117 -16.32 -2.90 6.47
CA ALA A 117 -14.93 -3.36 6.36
C ALA A 117 -14.02 -2.27 5.79
N GLY A 118 -12.85 -2.10 6.42
CA GLY A 118 -11.85 -1.14 6.00
C GLY A 118 -10.45 -1.55 6.43
N VAL A 119 -9.47 -1.23 5.61
CA VAL A 119 -8.05 -1.43 5.88
C VAL A 119 -7.42 -0.07 6.07
N LYS A 120 -6.65 0.09 7.14
CA LYS A 120 -5.81 1.26 7.39
C LYS A 120 -4.35 0.88 7.16
N ILE A 121 -3.63 1.69 6.41
CA ILE A 121 -2.18 1.59 6.27
C ILE A 121 -1.57 2.71 7.11
N GLN A 122 -0.76 2.34 8.07
CA GLN A 122 0.06 3.25 8.87
C GLN A 122 1.44 3.31 8.24
N LEU A 123 1.96 4.52 8.05
CA LEU A 123 3.25 4.79 7.45
C LEU A 123 4.11 5.58 8.41
N GLU A 124 5.35 5.15 8.58
CA GLU A 124 6.39 5.91 9.27
C GLU A 124 7.52 6.21 8.27
N TYR A 125 7.79 7.49 8.06
CA TYR A 125 8.76 7.96 7.09
C TYR A 125 9.82 8.82 7.77
N ASP A 126 11.08 8.48 7.62
CA ASP A 126 12.20 9.27 8.10
C ASP A 126 12.61 10.34 7.08
N LEU A 127 12.37 11.60 7.42
CA LEU A 127 12.68 12.74 6.55
C LEU A 127 14.18 12.92 6.29
N LEU A 128 15.04 12.51 7.22
CA LEU A 128 16.50 12.73 7.08
C LEU A 128 17.14 11.66 6.20
N SER A 129 16.74 10.41 6.35
CA SER A 129 17.21 9.32 5.49
C SER A 129 16.45 9.23 4.17
N GLY A 130 15.21 9.70 4.13
CA GLY A 130 14.32 9.53 2.99
C GLY A 130 13.72 8.13 2.91
N GLU A 131 13.69 7.40 4.01
CA GLU A 131 13.27 5.99 4.06
C GLU A 131 11.94 5.82 4.78
N PHE A 132 11.17 4.82 4.34
CA PHE A 132 10.07 4.30 5.15
C PHE A 132 10.65 3.38 6.23
N SER A 133 10.53 3.78 7.48
CA SER A 133 11.00 2.99 8.61
C SER A 133 9.99 1.92 9.01
N ASP A 134 8.70 2.16 8.75
CA ASP A 134 7.65 1.18 9.03
C ASP A 134 6.42 1.34 8.13
N VAL A 135 5.76 0.20 7.84
CA VAL A 135 4.49 0.13 7.09
C VAL A 135 3.63 -0.96 7.72
N GLU A 136 2.61 -0.58 8.46
CA GLU A 136 1.67 -1.51 9.08
C GLU A 136 0.31 -1.51 8.39
N ILE A 137 -0.29 -2.70 8.28
CA ILE A 137 -1.65 -2.88 7.74
C ILE A 137 -2.57 -3.30 8.89
N GLU A 138 -3.58 -2.49 9.15
CA GLU A 138 -4.46 -2.64 10.29
C GLU A 138 -5.94 -2.53 9.90
N PRO A 139 -6.85 -2.96 10.80
CA PRO A 139 -8.28 -2.68 10.64
C PRO A 139 -8.58 -1.19 10.59
N GLY A 140 -9.48 -0.78 9.70
CA GLY A 140 -9.84 0.62 9.51
C GLY A 140 -10.39 1.33 10.76
N LYS A 141 -10.91 0.56 11.73
CA LYS A 141 -11.39 1.08 13.01
C LYS A 141 -10.30 1.51 13.99
N ARG A 142 -9.02 1.10 13.75
CA ARG A 142 -7.94 1.47 14.67
C ARG A 142 -7.68 2.96 14.64
N SER A 143 -7.61 3.58 15.81
CA SER A 143 -7.36 5.02 15.90
C SER A 143 -5.89 5.36 15.68
N ASP A 144 -5.63 6.50 15.04
CA ASP A 144 -4.27 7.00 14.84
C ASP A 144 -3.59 7.35 16.16
N GLN A 145 -4.38 7.78 17.16
CA GLN A 145 -3.88 8.04 18.51
C GLN A 145 -3.31 6.79 19.17
N ALA A 146 -3.95 5.61 19.00
CA ALA A 146 -3.44 4.37 19.56
C ALA A 146 -2.12 3.93 18.89
N TYR A 147 -2.02 4.13 17.57
CA TYR A 147 -0.77 3.88 16.85
C TYR A 147 0.33 4.86 17.28
N SER A 148 0.02 6.15 17.32
CA SER A 148 0.94 7.20 17.76
C SER A 148 1.47 6.97 19.17
N ALA A 149 0.60 6.57 20.11
CA ALA A 149 0.99 6.25 21.48
C ALA A 149 1.97 5.07 21.55
N THR A 150 1.77 4.06 20.70
CA THR A 150 2.68 2.91 20.61
C THR A 150 4.06 3.36 20.09
N ARG A 151 4.09 4.21 19.07
CA ARG A 151 5.35 4.68 18.46
C ARG A 151 6.10 5.65 19.36
N THR A 152 5.40 6.61 19.97
CA THR A 152 6.04 7.53 20.94
C THR A 152 6.60 6.81 22.16
N GLY A 153 6.01 5.70 22.59
CA GLY A 153 6.54 4.83 23.64
C GLY A 153 7.90 4.17 23.28
N LEU A 154 8.24 4.12 22.00
CA LEU A 154 9.51 3.58 21.48
C LEU A 154 10.52 4.68 21.13
N ALA A 155 10.13 5.96 21.27
CA ALA A 155 10.97 7.10 20.89
C ALA A 155 12.31 7.11 21.61
N GLN A 156 13.38 7.37 20.87
CA GLN A 156 14.72 7.46 21.37
C GLN A 156 15.15 8.92 21.54
N LYS A 157 16.24 9.14 22.25
CA LYS A 157 16.82 10.46 22.39
C LYS A 157 17.23 11.00 21.03
N ASN A 158 16.97 12.29 20.79
CA ASN A 158 17.24 13.00 19.53
C ASN A 158 16.36 12.57 18.34
N GLU A 159 15.23 11.92 18.59
CA GLU A 159 14.20 11.66 17.58
C GLU A 159 13.06 12.67 17.70
N LEU A 160 12.56 13.15 16.55
CA LEU A 160 11.38 13.99 16.46
C LEU A 160 10.27 13.23 15.75
N TYR A 161 9.10 13.11 16.39
CA TYR A 161 7.91 12.52 15.80
C TYR A 161 6.94 13.62 15.37
N ILE A 162 6.49 13.56 14.11
CA ILE A 162 5.51 14.46 13.52
C ILE A 162 4.30 13.64 13.12
N PHE A 163 3.13 13.96 13.68
CA PHE A 163 1.87 13.30 13.35
C PHE A 163 1.09 14.18 12.37
N VAL A 164 0.73 13.60 11.23
CA VAL A 164 -0.16 14.24 10.26
C VAL A 164 -1.60 13.84 10.64
N THR A 165 -2.46 14.82 10.95
CA THR A 165 -3.86 14.63 11.38
C THR A 165 -4.82 15.18 10.33
#